data_7fc2d6f20dc8be4df8824d34b6d10722
#
_entry.id   7fc2d6f20dc8be4df8824d34b6d10722
#
_cell.length_a   1.000
_cell.length_b   1.000
_cell.length_c   1.000
_cell.angle_alpha   90.00
_cell.angle_beta   90.00
_cell.angle_gamma   90.00
#
_symmetry.space_group_name_H-M   'P 1'
#
loop_
_entity.id
_entity.type
_entity.pdbx_description
1 polymer ?
#
loop_
_entity_poly.entity_id
_entity_poly.type
_entity_poly.pdbx_seq_one_letter_code
_entity_poly.pdbx_strand_id
1 'polypeptide(L)'
;VVPAGDTGWTYPAYGAEIHDGILWGRGCLDDKGPIIGSIYALKAIRDLNLPIDRRIRVIFGSDEECGSSCAAYYVENGYEMPTIGFTPDADFPVIFCEKGTTGIKGGSKVYDKGHIEVEYFGGGIADNVVIPTCKLVVKGDIKVTESEGITVTHEDGKTIVEAVGRSAHGSTPHLGVNAAILLLNAVKENEFGGEFQQLMEFLLKEIGTETNGESLGVHYVDEETGETTVNLGIVHYDGEKTYFTLDVRYPKNADQKVVDDTLINHINSYTFDVLRKNNHKILYVPKDSELVTKLVHVYEEETGEHLE
;
A
#
# COMPACT_ATOMS: atom_id res chain seq x y z
N VAL A 1 -13.27 -3.10 8.60
CA VAL A 1 -12.86 -2.41 9.84
C VAL A 1 -11.57 -3.02 10.37
N VAL A 2 -10.50 -2.25 10.41
CA VAL A 2 -9.19 -2.65 10.96
C VAL A 2 -9.13 -2.49 12.48
N PRO A 3 -8.14 -3.10 13.18
CA PRO A 3 -7.90 -2.85 14.60
C PRO A 3 -7.69 -1.37 14.92
N ALA A 4 -8.13 -0.94 16.09
CA ALA A 4 -8.01 0.47 16.50
C ALA A 4 -6.58 0.93 16.76
N GLY A 5 -5.67 0.02 17.10
CA GLY A 5 -4.37 0.36 17.68
C GLY A 5 -4.49 0.84 19.13
N ASP A 6 -3.36 1.10 19.75
CA ASP A 6 -3.28 1.43 21.18
C ASP A 6 -3.21 2.94 21.46
N THR A 7 -3.00 3.76 20.44
CA THR A 7 -2.76 5.20 20.57
C THR A 7 -3.45 6.00 19.46
N GLY A 8 -3.50 7.33 19.62
CA GLY A 8 -4.01 8.26 18.58
C GLY A 8 -5.51 8.58 18.67
N TRP A 9 -6.22 8.08 19.68
CA TRP A 9 -7.64 8.33 19.88
C TRP A 9 -7.89 9.43 20.90
N THR A 10 -8.69 10.44 20.52
CA THR A 10 -9.18 11.48 21.45
C THR A 10 -10.25 10.94 22.39
N TYR A 11 -11.09 10.04 21.89
CA TYR A 11 -12.14 9.35 22.63
C TYR A 11 -12.01 7.83 22.45
N PRO A 12 -12.62 6.99 23.32
CA PRO A 12 -12.50 5.55 23.21
C PRO A 12 -12.83 5.02 21.81
N ALA A 13 -11.90 4.29 21.19
CA ALA A 13 -12.04 3.81 19.81
C ALA A 13 -13.30 2.98 19.55
N TYR A 14 -13.82 2.31 20.57
CA TYR A 14 -15.04 1.49 20.51
C TYR A 14 -16.18 2.05 21.34
N GLY A 15 -16.09 3.33 21.76
CA GLY A 15 -17.09 3.99 22.58
C GLY A 15 -18.35 4.40 21.81
N ALA A 16 -18.23 4.67 20.51
CA ALA A 16 -19.30 5.23 19.67
C ALA A 16 -19.91 6.51 20.29
N GLU A 17 -19.05 7.36 20.83
CA GLU A 17 -19.46 8.59 21.53
C GLU A 17 -19.69 9.72 20.53
N ILE A 18 -20.66 10.61 20.84
CA ILE A 18 -20.95 11.79 20.03
C ILE A 18 -20.45 13.02 20.77
N HIS A 19 -19.49 13.74 20.17
CA HIS A 19 -18.95 14.99 20.67
C HIS A 19 -19.02 16.05 19.56
N ASP A 20 -19.59 17.20 19.87
CA ASP A 20 -19.76 18.33 18.94
C ASP A 20 -20.45 17.94 17.62
N GLY A 21 -21.39 16.99 17.67
CA GLY A 21 -22.12 16.50 16.50
C GLY A 21 -21.35 15.46 15.66
N ILE A 22 -20.15 15.06 16.07
CA ILE A 22 -19.32 14.07 15.39
C ILE A 22 -19.39 12.74 16.15
N LEU A 23 -19.70 11.67 15.45
CA LEU A 23 -19.63 10.29 15.96
C LEU A 23 -18.19 9.78 15.90
N TRP A 24 -17.61 9.53 17.06
CA TRP A 24 -16.24 9.03 17.20
C TRP A 24 -16.23 7.51 17.40
N GLY A 25 -15.43 6.82 16.60
CA GLY A 25 -15.22 5.39 16.79
C GLY A 25 -14.59 4.68 15.59
N ARG A 26 -13.89 3.61 15.86
CA ARG A 26 -13.34 2.74 14.82
C ARG A 26 -14.47 2.11 14.00
N GLY A 27 -14.42 2.26 12.67
CA GLY A 27 -15.43 1.76 11.75
C GLY A 27 -16.67 2.65 11.61
N CYS A 28 -16.72 3.84 12.22
CA CYS A 28 -17.85 4.76 12.02
C CYS A 28 -17.89 5.30 10.60
N LEU A 29 -16.74 5.69 10.05
CA LEU A 29 -16.58 6.14 8.66
C LEU A 29 -16.36 4.94 7.74
N ASP A 30 -15.35 4.14 8.02
CA ASP A 30 -14.91 2.98 7.26
C ASP A 30 -15.23 1.70 8.04
N ASP A 31 -16.34 0.97 7.74
CA ASP A 31 -17.32 1.24 6.67
C ASP A 31 -18.77 1.09 7.19
N LYS A 32 -19.02 1.20 8.53
CA LYS A 32 -20.39 1.04 9.09
C LYS A 32 -21.32 2.17 8.72
N GLY A 33 -20.80 3.39 8.49
CA GLY A 33 -21.60 4.52 8.03
C GLY A 33 -22.29 4.21 6.69
N PRO A 34 -21.54 3.91 5.63
CA PRO A 34 -22.06 3.48 4.33
C PRO A 34 -22.96 2.24 4.38
N ILE A 35 -22.64 1.25 5.23
CA ILE A 35 -23.52 0.08 5.47
C ILE A 35 -24.90 0.53 5.96
N ILE A 36 -24.97 1.37 6.97
CA ILE A 36 -26.24 1.87 7.53
C ILE A 36 -26.95 2.75 6.52
N GLY A 37 -26.22 3.63 5.80
CA GLY A 37 -26.78 4.43 4.71
C GLY A 37 -27.48 3.56 3.66
N SER A 38 -26.83 2.50 3.20
CA SER A 38 -27.39 1.54 2.23
C SER A 38 -28.66 0.86 2.74
N ILE A 39 -28.70 0.44 4.01
CA ILE A 39 -29.88 -0.17 4.62
C ILE A 39 -31.04 0.83 4.69
N TYR A 40 -30.76 2.08 5.08
CA TYR A 40 -31.77 3.11 5.17
C TYR A 40 -32.29 3.58 3.80
N ALA A 41 -31.44 3.57 2.76
CA ALA A 41 -31.87 3.79 1.38
C ALA A 41 -32.89 2.74 0.94
N LEU A 42 -32.63 1.45 1.19
CA LEU A 42 -33.59 0.37 0.92
C LEU A 42 -34.88 0.52 1.74
N LYS A 43 -34.72 0.91 3.00
CA LYS A 43 -35.88 1.17 3.88
C LYS A 43 -36.75 2.31 3.33
N ALA A 44 -36.15 3.40 2.85
CA ALA A 44 -36.85 4.53 2.26
C ALA A 44 -37.64 4.12 1.01
N ILE A 45 -37.04 3.38 0.10
CA ILE A 45 -37.68 2.83 -1.11
C ILE A 45 -38.94 2.03 -0.71
N ARG A 46 -38.82 1.14 0.27
CA ARG A 46 -39.94 0.32 0.76
C ARG A 46 -41.02 1.16 1.43
N ASP A 47 -40.67 2.03 2.36
CA ASP A 47 -41.60 2.78 3.17
C ASP A 47 -42.39 3.83 2.34
N LEU A 48 -41.78 4.35 1.27
CA LEU A 48 -42.39 5.25 0.31
C LEU A 48 -43.16 4.53 -0.82
N ASN A 49 -43.10 3.20 -0.84
CA ASN A 49 -43.66 2.36 -1.92
C ASN A 49 -43.20 2.80 -3.32
N LEU A 50 -41.92 3.15 -3.47
CA LEU A 50 -41.39 3.56 -4.75
C LEU A 50 -41.42 2.36 -5.72
N PRO A 51 -41.78 2.57 -6.99
CA PRO A 51 -41.77 1.50 -7.98
C PRO A 51 -40.33 1.08 -8.26
N ILE A 52 -40.09 -0.22 -8.22
CA ILE A 52 -38.81 -0.83 -8.63
C ILE A 52 -39.06 -1.87 -9.71
N ASP A 53 -38.23 -1.90 -10.73
CA ASP A 53 -38.34 -2.82 -11.87
C ASP A 53 -37.28 -3.94 -11.81
N ARG A 54 -36.46 -3.94 -10.77
CA ARG A 54 -35.36 -4.89 -10.58
C ARG A 54 -35.12 -5.22 -9.11
N ARG A 55 -34.52 -6.36 -8.83
CA ARG A 55 -34.13 -6.71 -7.47
C ARG A 55 -32.90 -5.90 -7.05
N ILE A 56 -32.98 -5.33 -5.86
CA ILE A 56 -31.87 -4.69 -5.18
C ILE A 56 -31.34 -5.66 -4.12
N ARG A 57 -30.04 -5.86 -4.08
CA ARG A 57 -29.35 -6.69 -3.08
C ARG A 57 -28.22 -5.90 -2.45
N VAL A 58 -28.15 -5.92 -1.12
CA VAL A 58 -26.98 -5.47 -0.37
C VAL A 58 -26.20 -6.71 0.07
N ILE A 59 -24.91 -6.70 -0.19
CA ILE A 59 -23.98 -7.79 0.16
C ILE A 59 -23.03 -7.22 1.21
N PHE A 60 -22.95 -7.86 2.38
CA PHE A 60 -22.03 -7.48 3.45
C PHE A 60 -20.83 -8.41 3.42
N GLY A 61 -19.66 -7.85 3.13
CA GLY A 61 -18.37 -8.53 3.29
C GLY A 61 -17.88 -8.47 4.73
N SER A 62 -17.02 -9.38 5.11
CA SER A 62 -16.48 -9.47 6.48
C SER A 62 -14.98 -9.24 6.59
N ASP A 63 -14.25 -9.19 5.48
CA ASP A 63 -12.78 -9.17 5.44
C ASP A 63 -12.19 -8.36 4.26
N GLU A 64 -12.85 -7.29 3.85
CA GLU A 64 -12.38 -6.42 2.76
C GLU A 64 -10.94 -5.98 3.00
N GLU A 65 -10.62 -5.47 4.17
CA GLU A 65 -9.32 -4.97 4.61
C GLU A 65 -8.20 -6.04 4.70
N CYS A 66 -8.59 -7.32 4.65
CA CYS A 66 -7.67 -8.44 4.77
C CYS A 66 -7.60 -9.29 3.49
N GLY A 67 -8.03 -8.75 2.34
CA GLY A 67 -7.93 -9.38 1.03
C GLY A 67 -9.22 -9.96 0.48
N SER A 68 -10.39 -9.56 1.02
CA SER A 68 -11.72 -9.82 0.46
C SER A 68 -12.04 -11.30 0.18
N SER A 69 -11.58 -12.21 1.04
CA SER A 69 -11.84 -13.65 0.85
C SER A 69 -13.34 -13.98 0.86
N CYS A 70 -14.15 -13.15 1.52
CA CYS A 70 -15.61 -13.24 1.50
C CYS A 70 -16.18 -12.99 0.09
N ALA A 71 -15.63 -12.06 -0.68
CA ALA A 71 -16.03 -11.82 -2.07
C ALA A 71 -15.61 -12.97 -2.99
N ALA A 72 -14.38 -13.47 -2.82
CA ALA A 72 -13.92 -14.66 -3.53
C ALA A 72 -14.83 -15.87 -3.25
N TYR A 73 -15.16 -16.11 -1.97
CA TYR A 73 -16.10 -17.17 -1.57
C TYR A 73 -17.46 -17.02 -2.25
N TYR A 74 -18.00 -15.80 -2.33
CA TYR A 74 -19.28 -15.52 -2.98
C TYR A 74 -19.27 -15.96 -4.46
N VAL A 75 -18.21 -15.60 -5.18
CA VAL A 75 -18.03 -15.93 -6.59
C VAL A 75 -17.80 -17.44 -6.81
N GLU A 76 -16.90 -18.04 -6.07
CA GLU A 76 -16.50 -19.44 -6.20
C GLU A 76 -17.63 -20.43 -5.87
N ASN A 77 -18.53 -20.05 -4.96
CA ASN A 77 -19.69 -20.88 -4.63
C ASN A 77 -20.90 -20.64 -5.53
N GLY A 78 -20.75 -19.88 -6.62
CA GLY A 78 -21.76 -19.71 -7.65
C GLY A 78 -23.00 -18.95 -7.18
N TYR A 79 -22.87 -18.06 -6.19
CA TYR A 79 -23.94 -17.15 -5.82
C TYR A 79 -24.26 -16.21 -6.97
N GLU A 80 -25.51 -15.75 -7.03
CA GLU A 80 -25.97 -14.91 -8.12
C GLU A 80 -25.20 -13.59 -8.22
N MET A 81 -24.54 -13.41 -9.36
CA MET A 81 -23.79 -12.19 -9.64
C MET A 81 -24.71 -11.02 -9.94
N PRO A 82 -24.37 -9.79 -9.51
CA PRO A 82 -25.13 -8.59 -9.87
C PRO A 82 -24.96 -8.28 -11.36
N THR A 83 -26.00 -7.73 -11.99
CA THR A 83 -25.90 -7.18 -13.36
C THR A 83 -25.10 -5.87 -13.35
N ILE A 84 -25.36 -5.03 -12.33
CA ILE A 84 -24.61 -3.81 -12.01
C ILE A 84 -24.49 -3.69 -10.50
N GLY A 85 -23.48 -2.99 -10.02
CA GLY A 85 -23.30 -2.76 -8.59
C GLY A 85 -22.26 -1.68 -8.33
N PHE A 86 -22.27 -1.14 -7.14
CA PHE A 86 -21.23 -0.25 -6.64
C PHE A 86 -20.99 -0.53 -5.15
N THR A 87 -19.80 -0.19 -4.69
CA THR A 87 -19.41 -0.28 -3.29
C THR A 87 -19.35 1.13 -2.71
N PRO A 88 -20.13 1.46 -1.68
CA PRO A 88 -20.10 2.79 -1.07
C PRO A 88 -18.97 2.92 -0.04
N ASP A 89 -17.78 2.49 -0.40
CA ASP A 89 -16.57 2.44 0.42
C ASP A 89 -15.42 3.18 -0.29
N ALA A 90 -15.71 4.41 -0.74
CA ALA A 90 -14.80 5.22 -1.51
C ALA A 90 -15.18 6.70 -1.45
N ASP A 91 -14.33 7.55 -2.03
CA ASP A 91 -14.57 8.98 -2.18
C ASP A 91 -15.67 9.29 -3.21
N PHE A 92 -16.33 10.43 -3.01
CA PHE A 92 -17.32 10.94 -3.94
C PHE A 92 -16.67 11.69 -5.13
N PRO A 93 -17.35 11.75 -6.28
CA PRO A 93 -18.68 11.20 -6.59
C PRO A 93 -18.67 9.71 -6.90
N VAL A 94 -17.60 9.21 -7.52
CA VAL A 94 -17.45 7.80 -7.88
C VAL A 94 -15.99 7.51 -8.25
N ILE A 95 -15.45 6.43 -7.73
CA ILE A 95 -14.21 5.83 -8.24
C ILE A 95 -14.60 4.81 -9.31
N PHE A 96 -14.31 5.17 -10.56
CA PHE A 96 -14.66 4.34 -11.73
C PHE A 96 -13.47 3.53 -12.24
N CYS A 97 -12.27 3.82 -11.73
CA CYS A 97 -11.06 3.05 -12.05
C CYS A 97 -10.10 2.99 -10.86
N GLU A 98 -9.43 1.85 -10.74
CA GLU A 98 -8.34 1.63 -9.78
C GLU A 98 -7.17 0.95 -10.49
N LYS A 99 -5.96 1.35 -10.12
CA LYS A 99 -4.74 0.71 -10.63
C LYS A 99 -4.69 -0.76 -10.23
N GLY A 100 -4.12 -1.57 -11.10
CA GLY A 100 -3.71 -2.90 -10.70
C GLY A 100 -2.58 -2.84 -9.68
N THR A 101 -2.49 -3.82 -8.80
CA THR A 101 -1.41 -3.88 -7.83
C THR A 101 -0.67 -5.21 -7.87
N THR A 102 0.65 -5.14 -7.65
CA THR A 102 1.50 -6.28 -7.34
C THR A 102 2.24 -5.99 -6.06
N GLY A 103 1.85 -6.68 -4.99
CA GLY A 103 2.62 -6.76 -3.76
C GLY A 103 3.63 -7.89 -3.86
N ILE A 104 4.92 -7.62 -3.71
CA ILE A 104 5.97 -8.64 -3.82
C ILE A 104 6.90 -8.57 -2.61
N LYS A 105 7.24 -9.74 -2.06
CA LYS A 105 8.27 -9.90 -1.04
C LYS A 105 9.43 -10.65 -1.64
N GLY A 106 10.58 -9.97 -1.77
CA GLY A 106 11.84 -10.59 -2.13
C GLY A 106 12.71 -10.87 -0.91
N GLY A 107 13.60 -11.84 -0.98
CA GLY A 107 14.53 -12.12 0.10
C GLY A 107 15.26 -13.44 -0.05
N SER A 108 16.20 -13.68 0.88
CA SER A 108 17.03 -14.90 0.92
C SER A 108 17.43 -15.25 2.35
N LYS A 109 18.03 -16.43 2.53
CA LYS A 109 18.87 -16.72 3.70
C LYS A 109 20.22 -16.03 3.54
N VAL A 110 20.84 -15.68 4.65
CA VAL A 110 22.20 -15.14 4.66
C VAL A 110 23.18 -16.29 4.80
N TYR A 111 24.00 -16.47 3.78
CA TYR A 111 25.08 -17.48 3.75
C TYR A 111 26.47 -16.83 3.88
N ASP A 112 26.62 -15.61 3.37
CA ASP A 112 27.82 -14.80 3.46
C ASP A 112 27.52 -13.47 4.15
N LYS A 113 28.03 -13.28 5.36
CA LYS A 113 27.83 -12.04 6.15
C LYS A 113 28.71 -10.88 5.69
N GLY A 114 29.58 -11.12 4.68
CA GLY A 114 30.53 -10.14 4.23
C GLY A 114 31.70 -9.93 5.21
N HIS A 115 32.49 -8.89 4.95
CA HIS A 115 33.66 -8.57 5.77
C HIS A 115 33.41 -7.44 6.78
N ILE A 116 32.35 -6.66 6.60
CA ILE A 116 31.80 -5.75 7.62
C ILE A 116 30.57 -6.42 8.22
N GLU A 117 30.62 -6.80 9.48
CA GLU A 117 29.56 -7.56 10.14
C GLU A 117 28.37 -6.65 10.44
N VAL A 118 27.31 -6.79 9.65
CA VAL A 118 26.01 -6.16 9.90
C VAL A 118 25.21 -7.08 10.81
N GLU A 119 24.85 -6.59 12.00
CA GLU A 119 24.03 -7.35 12.94
C GLU A 119 22.53 -7.16 12.68
N TYR A 120 22.15 -5.97 12.22
CA TYR A 120 20.75 -5.65 11.96
C TYR A 120 20.61 -4.50 10.94
N PHE A 121 19.67 -4.63 10.04
CA PHE A 121 19.13 -3.53 9.23
C PHE A 121 17.64 -3.73 9.10
N GLY A 122 16.84 -2.73 9.44
CA GLY A 122 15.40 -2.89 9.36
C GLY A 122 14.62 -1.61 9.51
N GLY A 123 13.45 -1.60 8.87
CA GLY A 123 12.49 -0.52 8.90
C GLY A 123 11.19 -0.87 8.20
N GLY A 124 10.15 -0.08 8.46
CA GLY A 124 8.83 -0.25 7.90
C GLY A 124 7.89 -1.12 8.76
N ILE A 125 6.59 -0.86 8.61
CA ILE A 125 5.51 -1.51 9.38
C ILE A 125 4.45 -2.16 8.49
N ALA A 126 4.34 -1.71 7.24
CA ALA A 126 3.36 -2.22 6.27
C ALA A 126 3.88 -2.08 4.84
N ASP A 127 3.46 -2.98 3.96
CA ASP A 127 3.90 -3.02 2.56
C ASP A 127 3.52 -1.74 1.79
N ASN A 128 2.36 -1.16 2.10
CA ASN A 128 1.77 0.00 1.44
C ASN A 128 2.03 1.34 2.15
N VAL A 129 3.09 1.41 2.96
CA VAL A 129 3.49 2.65 3.65
C VAL A 129 4.97 2.92 3.41
N VAL A 130 5.33 4.14 3.03
CA VAL A 130 6.72 4.59 2.91
C VAL A 130 7.40 4.48 4.27
N ILE A 131 8.57 3.85 4.32
CA ILE A 131 9.31 3.58 5.57
C ILE A 131 9.66 4.88 6.30
N PRO A 132 9.06 5.18 7.46
CA PRO A 132 9.30 6.44 8.18
C PRO A 132 10.59 6.41 9.01
N THR A 133 11.02 5.24 9.46
CA THR A 133 12.24 5.08 10.28
C THR A 133 12.97 3.80 9.88
N CYS A 134 14.29 3.85 9.90
CA CYS A 134 15.14 2.70 9.60
C CYS A 134 16.36 2.71 10.51
N LYS A 135 16.84 1.52 10.88
CA LYS A 135 18.00 1.34 11.76
C LYS A 135 18.98 0.35 11.15
N LEU A 136 20.27 0.67 11.26
CA LEU A 136 21.39 -0.19 10.93
C LEU A 136 22.28 -0.34 12.17
N VAL A 137 22.69 -1.56 12.48
CA VAL A 137 23.65 -1.88 13.54
C VAL A 137 24.80 -2.66 12.93
N VAL A 138 26.00 -2.11 13.04
CA VAL A 138 27.24 -2.68 12.47
C VAL A 138 28.27 -2.84 13.56
N LYS A 139 29.01 -3.93 13.54
CA LYS A 139 30.13 -4.17 14.44
C LYS A 139 31.36 -3.41 13.96
N GLY A 140 31.96 -2.63 14.86
CA GLY A 140 33.08 -1.74 14.53
C GLY A 140 32.66 -0.42 13.93
N ASP A 141 33.62 0.31 13.39
CA ASP A 141 33.44 1.63 12.81
C ASP A 141 33.21 1.54 11.30
N ILE A 142 32.27 2.34 10.80
CA ILE A 142 32.02 2.53 9.38
C ILE A 142 31.98 4.02 9.01
N LYS A 143 32.15 4.30 7.73
CA LYS A 143 31.96 5.67 7.22
C LYS A 143 30.46 5.95 7.12
N VAL A 144 30.04 7.09 7.64
CA VAL A 144 28.67 7.58 7.51
C VAL A 144 28.71 9.01 6.99
N THR A 145 28.05 9.26 5.88
CA THR A 145 27.88 10.63 5.35
C THR A 145 26.76 11.32 6.14
N GLU A 146 27.10 12.41 6.78
CA GLU A 146 26.12 13.24 7.53
C GLU A 146 25.08 13.83 6.58
N SER A 147 23.81 13.71 6.94
CA SER A 147 22.68 14.33 6.24
C SER A 147 21.51 14.53 7.20
N GLU A 148 20.57 15.38 6.80
CA GLU A 148 19.33 15.57 7.57
C GLU A 148 18.59 14.24 7.75
N GLY A 149 18.12 13.99 8.96
CA GLY A 149 17.40 12.76 9.33
C GLY A 149 18.31 11.56 9.64
N ILE A 150 19.65 11.68 9.58
CA ILE A 150 20.60 10.64 9.99
C ILE A 150 21.18 10.94 11.35
N THR A 151 21.15 9.94 12.22
CA THR A 151 21.80 9.99 13.56
C THR A 151 22.76 8.81 13.67
N VAL A 152 23.96 9.07 14.21
CA VAL A 152 25.01 8.04 14.41
C VAL A 152 25.34 7.98 15.89
N THR A 153 25.38 6.76 16.43
CA THR A 153 25.78 6.49 17.81
C THR A 153 26.82 5.39 17.81
N HIS A 154 27.86 5.53 18.64
CA HIS A 154 28.89 4.51 18.86
C HIS A 154 28.73 3.98 20.29
N GLU A 155 28.42 2.70 20.42
CA GLU A 155 28.17 2.04 21.70
C GLU A 155 28.61 0.57 21.65
N ASP A 156 29.29 0.10 22.69
CA ASP A 156 29.73 -1.30 22.85
C ASP A 156 30.50 -1.86 21.63
N GLY A 157 31.35 -1.02 21.00
CA GLY A 157 32.13 -1.42 19.83
C GLY A 157 31.29 -1.59 18.54
N LYS A 158 30.13 -0.95 18.49
CA LYS A 158 29.23 -0.94 17.34
C LYS A 158 28.97 0.47 16.86
N THR A 159 28.72 0.62 15.59
CA THR A 159 28.14 1.81 14.99
C THR A 159 26.65 1.55 14.75
N ILE A 160 25.81 2.42 15.31
CA ILE A 160 24.37 2.41 15.13
C ILE A 160 24.00 3.64 14.30
N VAL A 161 23.36 3.41 13.16
CA VAL A 161 22.87 4.48 12.28
C VAL A 161 21.34 4.40 12.25
N GLU A 162 20.69 5.52 12.58
CA GLU A 162 19.24 5.64 12.55
C GLU A 162 18.83 6.72 11.54
N ALA A 163 17.85 6.41 10.73
CA ALA A 163 17.29 7.34 9.76
C ALA A 163 15.84 7.64 10.09
N VAL A 164 15.46 8.92 9.99
CA VAL A 164 14.09 9.42 10.08
C VAL A 164 13.73 10.06 8.75
N GLY A 165 12.75 9.48 8.08
CA GLY A 165 12.16 9.97 6.85
C GLY A 165 10.78 10.59 7.08
N ARG A 166 9.91 10.46 6.08
CA ARG A 166 8.52 10.90 6.14
C ARG A 166 7.59 9.85 5.56
N SER A 167 6.61 9.42 6.34
CA SER A 167 5.60 8.48 5.89
C SER A 167 4.71 9.07 4.79
N ALA A 168 4.28 8.21 3.88
CA ALA A 168 3.23 8.48 2.90
C ALA A 168 2.55 7.15 2.54
N HIS A 169 1.36 7.22 1.98
CA HIS A 169 0.68 6.03 1.47
C HIS A 169 1.36 5.49 0.20
N GLY A 170 1.38 4.17 0.00
CA GLY A 170 2.03 3.51 -1.13
C GLY A 170 1.48 3.90 -2.51
N SER A 171 0.28 4.49 -2.58
CA SER A 171 -0.27 5.06 -3.83
C SER A 171 0.33 6.43 -4.19
N THR A 172 0.92 7.13 -3.21
CA THR A 172 1.52 8.46 -3.37
C THR A 172 2.93 8.51 -2.73
N PRO A 173 3.83 7.58 -3.07
CA PRO A 173 5.12 7.43 -2.39
C PRO A 173 6.02 8.66 -2.57
N HIS A 174 5.84 9.44 -3.62
CA HIS A 174 6.56 10.69 -3.88
C HIS A 174 6.30 11.79 -2.82
N LEU A 175 5.24 11.68 -2.03
CA LEU A 175 4.97 12.57 -0.90
C LEU A 175 5.76 12.18 0.36
N GLY A 176 6.40 10.99 0.35
CA GLY A 176 7.20 10.49 1.45
C GLY A 176 8.70 10.74 1.29
N VAL A 177 9.45 10.31 2.30
CA VAL A 177 10.91 10.15 2.26
C VAL A 177 11.23 8.81 2.88
N ASN A 178 11.72 7.86 2.07
CA ASN A 178 11.99 6.50 2.54
C ASN A 178 13.27 6.46 3.39
N ALA A 179 13.11 6.18 4.69
CA ALA A 179 14.20 6.16 5.64
C ALA A 179 15.25 5.07 5.35
N ALA A 180 14.86 3.94 4.76
CA ALA A 180 15.81 2.89 4.39
C ALA A 180 16.75 3.36 3.26
N ILE A 181 16.21 4.00 2.24
CA ILE A 181 17.01 4.57 1.14
C ILE A 181 17.89 5.72 1.63
N LEU A 182 17.36 6.58 2.51
CA LEU A 182 18.14 7.65 3.14
C LEU A 182 19.35 7.07 3.90
N LEU A 183 19.12 6.04 4.73
CA LEU A 183 20.15 5.38 5.52
C LEU A 183 21.20 4.70 4.62
N LEU A 184 20.75 3.93 3.62
CA LEU A 184 21.69 3.24 2.71
C LEU A 184 22.55 4.23 1.92
N ASN A 185 22.01 5.39 1.50
CA ASN A 185 22.78 6.45 0.88
C ASN A 185 23.87 7.02 1.82
N ALA A 186 23.58 7.13 3.12
CA ALA A 186 24.54 7.63 4.10
C ALA A 186 25.74 6.66 4.30
N VAL A 187 25.54 5.35 4.07
CA VAL A 187 26.58 4.33 4.33
C VAL A 187 27.16 3.69 3.07
N LYS A 188 26.73 4.08 1.87
CA LYS A 188 27.07 3.42 0.58
C LYS A 188 28.55 3.42 0.22
N GLU A 189 29.37 4.26 0.85
CA GLU A 189 30.83 4.29 0.62
C GLU A 189 31.57 3.11 1.28
N ASN A 190 30.87 2.29 2.08
CA ASN A 190 31.44 1.11 2.70
C ASN A 190 31.19 -0.12 1.81
N GLU A 191 32.21 -0.95 1.65
CA GLU A 191 32.07 -2.26 1.01
C GLU A 191 31.75 -3.29 2.09
N PHE A 192 30.44 -3.59 2.28
CA PHE A 192 30.01 -4.54 3.31
C PHE A 192 30.32 -6.00 2.94
N GLY A 193 30.16 -6.35 1.67
CA GLY A 193 30.23 -7.73 1.18
C GLY A 193 28.99 -8.56 1.50
N GLY A 194 28.94 -9.79 1.01
CA GLY A 194 27.88 -10.75 1.27
C GLY A 194 26.47 -10.29 0.85
N GLU A 195 25.44 -10.91 1.45
CA GLU A 195 24.04 -10.64 1.12
C GLU A 195 23.57 -9.23 1.51
N PHE A 196 24.18 -8.61 2.52
CA PHE A 196 23.84 -7.22 2.84
C PHE A 196 24.28 -6.25 1.73
N GLN A 197 25.46 -6.48 1.14
CA GLN A 197 25.92 -5.71 -0.02
C GLN A 197 24.94 -5.85 -1.19
N GLN A 198 24.49 -7.08 -1.48
CA GLN A 198 23.51 -7.34 -2.54
C GLN A 198 22.18 -6.65 -2.28
N LEU A 199 21.71 -6.64 -1.02
CA LEU A 199 20.49 -5.93 -0.63
C LEU A 199 20.66 -4.42 -0.83
N MET A 200 21.76 -3.85 -0.38
CA MET A 200 22.06 -2.42 -0.52
C MET A 200 22.12 -2.02 -2.00
N GLU A 201 22.83 -2.78 -2.83
CA GLU A 201 22.94 -2.53 -4.27
C GLU A 201 21.59 -2.62 -4.97
N PHE A 202 20.80 -3.66 -4.69
CA PHE A 202 19.45 -3.79 -5.23
C PHE A 202 18.60 -2.58 -4.86
N LEU A 203 18.51 -2.25 -3.57
CA LEU A 203 17.66 -1.17 -3.10
C LEU A 203 18.09 0.21 -3.62
N LEU A 204 19.40 0.47 -3.71
CA LEU A 204 19.88 1.77 -4.21
C LEU A 204 19.80 1.90 -5.72
N LYS A 205 20.02 0.81 -6.48
CA LYS A 205 20.08 0.85 -7.94
C LYS A 205 18.69 0.68 -8.57
N GLU A 206 17.91 -0.29 -8.09
CA GLU A 206 16.64 -0.66 -8.71
C GLU A 206 15.44 0.14 -8.15
N ILE A 207 15.59 0.67 -6.93
CA ILE A 207 14.55 1.48 -6.26
C ILE A 207 15.03 2.92 -6.11
N GLY A 208 16.14 3.14 -5.38
CA GLY A 208 16.69 4.47 -5.11
C GLY A 208 15.66 5.42 -4.52
N THR A 209 15.64 6.65 -5.01
CA THR A 209 14.65 7.68 -4.67
C THR A 209 13.49 7.73 -5.68
N GLU A 210 13.47 6.84 -6.65
CA GLU A 210 12.40 6.74 -7.63
C GLU A 210 11.12 6.19 -6.99
N THR A 211 10.01 6.65 -7.49
CA THR A 211 8.69 6.20 -7.03
C THR A 211 7.78 5.76 -8.18
N ASN A 212 8.31 5.73 -9.40
CA ASN A 212 7.57 5.40 -10.62
C ASN A 212 8.00 4.08 -11.30
N GLY A 213 9.08 3.44 -10.79
CA GLY A 213 9.55 2.14 -11.28
C GLY A 213 10.29 2.17 -12.62
N GLU A 214 10.91 3.29 -12.97
CA GLU A 214 11.69 3.42 -14.21
C GLU A 214 12.88 2.47 -14.21
N SER A 215 13.69 2.47 -13.14
CA SER A 215 14.84 1.56 -13.00
C SER A 215 14.44 0.09 -12.92
N LEU A 216 13.25 -0.22 -12.39
CA LEU A 216 12.68 -1.58 -12.39
C LEU A 216 12.06 -1.99 -13.73
N GLY A 217 12.00 -1.09 -14.74
CA GLY A 217 11.40 -1.37 -16.03
C GLY A 217 9.88 -1.57 -16.02
N VAL A 218 9.19 -1.04 -15.01
CA VAL A 218 7.74 -1.14 -14.84
C VAL A 218 7.03 0.21 -14.87
N HIS A 219 7.67 1.23 -15.42
CA HIS A 219 7.09 2.55 -15.58
C HIS A 219 6.13 2.59 -16.77
N TYR A 220 4.86 2.79 -16.50
CA TYR A 220 3.78 3.02 -17.46
C TYR A 220 3.05 4.30 -17.10
N VAL A 221 2.53 5.00 -18.12
CA VAL A 221 1.74 6.22 -17.95
C VAL A 221 0.44 6.10 -18.74
N ASP A 222 -0.66 6.48 -18.13
CA ASP A 222 -1.99 6.51 -18.73
C ASP A 222 -2.72 7.78 -18.32
N GLU A 223 -3.46 8.40 -19.23
CA GLU A 223 -4.11 9.70 -19.01
C GLU A 223 -5.19 9.66 -17.92
N GLU A 224 -5.89 8.53 -17.74
CA GLU A 224 -6.98 8.41 -16.77
C GLU A 224 -6.52 7.82 -15.43
N THR A 225 -5.60 6.83 -15.48
CA THR A 225 -5.15 6.12 -14.30
C THR A 225 -3.78 6.59 -13.77
N GLY A 226 -3.17 7.57 -14.44
CA GLY A 226 -1.88 8.14 -14.04
C GLY A 226 -0.70 7.21 -14.33
N GLU A 227 0.40 7.40 -13.61
CA GLU A 227 1.63 6.64 -13.79
C GLU A 227 1.79 5.51 -12.75
N THR A 228 2.66 4.54 -13.04
CA THR A 228 3.08 3.53 -12.07
C THR A 228 3.58 4.18 -10.79
N THR A 229 3.28 3.57 -9.65
CA THR A 229 3.92 3.91 -8.37
C THR A 229 4.56 2.68 -7.76
N VAL A 230 5.74 2.87 -7.16
CA VAL A 230 6.53 1.83 -6.47
C VAL A 230 6.86 2.30 -5.07
N ASN A 231 6.44 1.55 -4.08
CA ASN A 231 6.76 1.79 -2.68
C ASN A 231 7.59 0.63 -2.10
N LEU A 232 8.71 0.96 -1.49
CA LEU A 232 9.47 0.07 -0.61
C LEU A 232 8.89 0.19 0.80
N GLY A 233 8.14 -0.83 1.26
CA GLY A 233 7.36 -0.76 2.50
C GLY A 233 8.05 -1.35 3.71
N ILE A 234 8.81 -2.42 3.55
CA ILE A 234 9.53 -3.09 4.63
C ILE A 234 10.93 -3.51 4.14
N VAL A 235 11.92 -3.38 5.00
CA VAL A 235 13.26 -3.95 4.82
C VAL A 235 13.70 -4.67 6.08
N HIS A 236 14.43 -5.76 5.93
CA HIS A 236 14.96 -6.53 7.05
C HIS A 236 16.22 -7.30 6.68
N TYR A 237 17.21 -7.26 7.58
CA TYR A 237 18.40 -8.10 7.61
C TYR A 237 18.80 -8.32 9.08
N ASP A 238 19.06 -9.57 9.48
CA ASP A 238 19.44 -9.93 10.85
C ASP A 238 20.65 -10.87 10.91
N GLY A 239 21.37 -11.03 9.78
CA GLY A 239 22.51 -11.94 9.68
C GLY A 239 22.14 -13.42 9.48
N GLU A 240 20.85 -13.76 9.45
CA GLU A 240 20.33 -15.10 9.12
C GLU A 240 19.46 -15.07 7.86
N LYS A 241 18.68 -14.02 7.70
CA LYS A 241 17.79 -13.79 6.57
C LYS A 241 17.77 -12.33 6.18
N THR A 242 17.43 -12.10 4.93
CA THR A 242 17.13 -10.78 4.41
C THR A 242 15.82 -10.81 3.63
N TYR A 243 15.04 -9.75 3.71
CA TYR A 243 13.88 -9.55 2.86
C TYR A 243 13.50 -8.06 2.73
N PHE A 244 12.76 -7.79 1.69
CA PHE A 244 12.13 -6.49 1.42
C PHE A 244 10.75 -6.69 0.82
N THR A 245 9.89 -5.65 0.89
CA THR A 245 8.57 -5.67 0.25
C THR A 245 8.39 -4.47 -0.65
N LEU A 246 7.81 -4.70 -1.82
CA LEU A 246 7.41 -3.68 -2.78
C LEU A 246 5.89 -3.71 -2.98
N ASP A 247 5.26 -2.54 -2.93
CA ASP A 247 3.89 -2.30 -3.38
C ASP A 247 3.97 -1.54 -4.71
N VAL A 248 3.64 -2.24 -5.80
CA VAL A 248 3.69 -1.69 -7.16
C VAL A 248 2.29 -1.53 -7.68
N ARG A 249 1.91 -0.30 -8.05
CA ARG A 249 0.60 0.02 -8.61
C ARG A 249 0.76 0.53 -10.03
N TYR A 250 0.11 -0.12 -10.97
CA TYR A 250 0.29 0.14 -12.40
C TYR A 250 -1.04 0.52 -13.06
N PRO A 251 -0.99 1.42 -14.08
CA PRO A 251 -2.17 1.93 -14.77
C PRO A 251 -2.82 0.87 -15.67
N LYS A 252 -4.01 1.18 -16.18
CA LYS A 252 -4.85 0.26 -16.97
C LYS A 252 -4.23 -0.21 -18.29
N ASN A 253 -3.25 0.52 -18.83
CA ASN A 253 -2.54 0.16 -20.07
C ASN A 253 -1.35 -0.79 -19.83
N ALA A 254 -1.04 -1.15 -18.57
CA ALA A 254 -0.02 -2.13 -18.24
C ALA A 254 -0.61 -3.55 -18.19
N ASP A 255 0.16 -4.52 -18.68
CA ASP A 255 -0.17 -5.94 -18.54
C ASP A 255 0.39 -6.48 -17.23
N GLN A 256 -0.48 -6.97 -16.35
CA GLN A 256 -0.10 -7.52 -15.04
C GLN A 256 0.99 -8.58 -15.14
N LYS A 257 0.90 -9.48 -16.13
CA LYS A 257 1.87 -10.56 -16.28
C LYS A 257 3.25 -10.00 -16.65
N VAL A 258 3.29 -8.99 -17.51
CA VAL A 258 4.56 -8.33 -17.90
C VAL A 258 5.18 -7.61 -16.71
N VAL A 259 4.38 -6.89 -15.92
CA VAL A 259 4.84 -6.24 -14.67
C VAL A 259 5.41 -7.29 -13.71
N ASP A 260 4.67 -8.36 -13.45
CA ASP A 260 5.09 -9.44 -12.55
C ASP A 260 6.40 -10.09 -13.01
N ASP A 261 6.47 -10.50 -14.28
CA ASP A 261 7.65 -11.17 -14.84
C ASP A 261 8.89 -10.25 -14.79
N THR A 262 8.71 -8.95 -15.05
CA THR A 262 9.80 -7.97 -14.98
C THR A 262 10.32 -7.82 -13.55
N LEU A 263 9.44 -7.65 -12.57
CA LEU A 263 9.82 -7.54 -11.15
C LEU A 263 10.53 -8.82 -10.66
N ILE A 264 10.00 -10.00 -11.00
CA ILE A 264 10.59 -11.29 -10.65
C ILE A 264 11.99 -11.43 -11.25
N ASN A 265 12.18 -11.05 -12.52
CA ASN A 265 13.49 -11.12 -13.18
C ASN A 265 14.50 -10.19 -12.52
N HIS A 266 14.12 -8.96 -12.16
CA HIS A 266 14.99 -8.04 -11.43
C HIS A 266 15.41 -8.61 -10.06
N ILE A 267 14.45 -9.12 -9.27
CA ILE A 267 14.73 -9.73 -7.96
C ILE A 267 15.66 -10.93 -8.10
N ASN A 268 15.37 -11.83 -9.05
CA ASN A 268 16.16 -13.05 -9.26
C ASN A 268 17.54 -12.77 -9.91
N SER A 269 17.78 -11.60 -10.48
CA SER A 269 19.09 -11.22 -11.01
C SER A 269 20.12 -10.92 -9.91
N TYR A 270 19.67 -10.75 -8.69
CA TYR A 270 20.45 -10.71 -7.46
C TYR A 270 20.36 -12.06 -6.73
N THR A 271 20.78 -12.13 -5.47
CA THR A 271 20.73 -13.37 -4.66
C THR A 271 19.38 -13.63 -4.00
N PHE A 272 18.31 -13.00 -4.48
CA PHE A 272 16.99 -13.03 -3.86
C PHE A 272 16.00 -13.92 -4.61
N ASP A 273 15.14 -14.59 -3.83
CA ASP A 273 13.96 -15.31 -4.30
C ASP A 273 12.70 -14.48 -4.05
N VAL A 274 11.66 -14.73 -4.83
CA VAL A 274 10.32 -14.22 -4.55
C VAL A 274 9.66 -15.09 -3.49
N LEU A 275 9.53 -14.57 -2.27
CA LEU A 275 8.98 -15.28 -1.11
C LEU A 275 7.45 -15.22 -1.04
N ARG A 276 6.85 -14.14 -1.54
CA ARG A 276 5.41 -13.92 -1.60
C ARG A 276 5.08 -12.97 -2.74
N LYS A 277 3.97 -13.24 -3.40
CA LYS A 277 3.37 -12.33 -4.38
C LYS A 277 1.86 -12.34 -4.23
N ASN A 278 1.24 -11.18 -4.25
CA ASN A 278 -0.20 -10.97 -4.27
C ASN A 278 -0.53 -9.89 -5.31
N ASN A 279 -1.69 -10.05 -5.95
CA ASN A 279 -2.11 -9.16 -7.02
C ASN A 279 -3.56 -8.75 -6.82
N HIS A 280 -3.86 -7.49 -7.15
CA HIS A 280 -5.22 -7.04 -7.41
C HIS A 280 -5.32 -6.60 -8.87
N LYS A 281 -6.40 -7.02 -9.52
CA LYS A 281 -6.64 -6.65 -10.91
C LYS A 281 -7.05 -5.20 -11.02
N ILE A 282 -6.76 -4.62 -12.18
CA ILE A 282 -7.27 -3.30 -12.54
C ILE A 282 -8.79 -3.32 -12.51
N LEU A 283 -9.40 -2.34 -11.82
CA LEU A 283 -10.80 -2.00 -11.99
C LEU A 283 -10.87 -0.87 -13.02
N TYR A 284 -11.72 -1.03 -14.01
CA TYR A 284 -12.00 0.04 -14.95
C TYR A 284 -13.44 -0.06 -15.46
N VAL A 285 -14.21 0.99 -15.23
CA VAL A 285 -15.55 1.17 -15.77
C VAL A 285 -15.54 2.47 -16.58
N PRO A 286 -15.92 2.46 -17.88
CA PRO A 286 -15.90 3.68 -18.68
C PRO A 286 -16.69 4.82 -18.03
N LYS A 287 -16.14 6.05 -18.09
CA LYS A 287 -16.78 7.26 -17.53
C LYS A 287 -18.18 7.51 -18.10
N ASP A 288 -18.41 7.13 -19.35
CA ASP A 288 -19.68 7.27 -20.07
C ASP A 288 -20.66 6.10 -19.83
N SER A 289 -20.30 5.15 -18.99
CA SER A 289 -21.21 4.07 -18.61
C SER A 289 -22.44 4.60 -17.88
N GLU A 290 -23.59 3.91 -18.07
CA GLU A 290 -24.86 4.31 -17.45
C GLU A 290 -24.76 4.45 -15.92
N LEU A 291 -24.04 3.56 -15.25
CA LEU A 291 -23.89 3.59 -13.81
C LEU A 291 -23.07 4.79 -13.35
N VAL A 292 -21.90 5.01 -13.96
CA VAL A 292 -21.00 6.11 -13.59
C VAL A 292 -21.68 7.46 -13.82
N THR A 293 -22.29 7.66 -15.01
CA THR A 293 -22.99 8.90 -15.32
C THR A 293 -24.17 9.18 -14.38
N LYS A 294 -24.91 8.15 -13.96
CA LYS A 294 -26.00 8.30 -12.97
C LYS A 294 -25.48 8.67 -11.58
N LEU A 295 -24.39 8.03 -11.13
CA LEU A 295 -23.82 8.33 -9.80
C LEU A 295 -23.29 9.77 -9.75
N VAL A 296 -22.57 10.21 -10.79
CA VAL A 296 -22.08 11.59 -10.92
C VAL A 296 -23.27 12.58 -10.92
N HIS A 297 -24.30 12.32 -11.72
CA HIS A 297 -25.46 13.20 -11.82
C HIS A 297 -26.21 13.34 -10.48
N VAL A 298 -26.41 12.23 -9.75
CA VAL A 298 -27.03 12.27 -8.41
C VAL A 298 -26.19 13.09 -7.44
N TYR A 299 -24.86 12.93 -7.48
CA TYR A 299 -23.96 13.72 -6.62
C TYR A 299 -24.05 15.20 -6.93
N GLU A 300 -24.04 15.59 -8.20
CA GLU A 300 -24.19 16.99 -8.63
C GLU A 300 -25.53 17.60 -8.24
N GLU A 301 -26.63 16.83 -8.37
CA GLU A 301 -27.97 17.29 -7.95
C GLU A 301 -28.05 17.52 -6.44
N GLU A 302 -27.45 16.64 -5.63
CA GLU A 302 -27.53 16.72 -4.17
C GLU A 302 -26.58 17.76 -3.57
N THR A 303 -25.40 17.97 -4.16
CA THR A 303 -24.37 18.86 -3.61
C THR A 303 -24.36 20.24 -4.28
N GLY A 304 -24.84 20.36 -5.51
CA GLY A 304 -24.68 21.53 -6.34
C GLY A 304 -23.26 21.74 -6.89
N GLU A 305 -22.36 20.77 -6.68
CA GLU A 305 -20.99 20.77 -7.23
C GLU A 305 -21.03 20.18 -8.63
N HIS A 306 -20.36 20.83 -9.58
CA HIS A 306 -20.16 20.29 -10.94
C HIS A 306 -18.72 19.83 -11.06
N LEU A 307 -18.56 18.60 -11.56
CA LEU A 307 -17.26 17.93 -11.71
C LEU A 307 -16.88 17.88 -13.18
N GLU A 308 -15.67 18.32 -13.49
CA GLU A 308 -15.10 18.32 -14.86
C GLU A 308 -14.55 16.94 -15.28
#